data_48b7eb56b767282389d1d50f58af8803
#
_entry.id   48b7eb56b767282389d1d50f58af8803
#
_cell.length_a   1.000
_cell.length_b   1.000
_cell.length_c   1.000
_cell.angle_alpha   90.00
_cell.angle_beta   90.00
_cell.angle_gamma   90.00
#
_symmetry.space_group_name_H-M   'P 1'
#
loop_
_entity.id
_entity.type
_entity.pdbx_description
1 polymer ?
#
loop_
_entity_poly.entity_id
_entity_poly.type
_entity_poly.pdbx_seq_one_letter_code
_entity_poly.pdbx_strand_id
1 'polypeptide(L)'
;MHVIGIRSKTKLTSRVLKEARNLIVIGCFCIGTNQVDLQYAAEHGIAVFNSPFSNSRSVAELVIAEIIALARQLGDRSMEMHGGTWNKVSVKCWEIRGKTLGTPVLFEVWSRDLFSW
;
A
#
# COMPACT_ATOMS: atom_id res chain seq x y z
N MET A 1 -4.32 24.86 -17.37
CA MET A 1 -4.82 23.67 -16.63
C MET A 1 -5.02 24.10 -15.18
N HIS A 2 -6.19 23.78 -14.59
CA HIS A 2 -6.56 24.23 -13.23
C HIS A 2 -6.57 23.07 -12.23
N VAL A 3 -6.76 21.86 -12.72
CA VAL A 3 -6.83 20.64 -11.88
C VAL A 3 -5.94 19.56 -12.50
N ILE A 4 -5.21 18.84 -11.67
CA ILE A 4 -4.41 17.69 -12.10
C ILE A 4 -4.68 16.49 -11.19
N GLY A 5 -4.89 15.33 -11.80
CA GLY A 5 -4.99 14.07 -11.11
C GLY A 5 -3.74 13.23 -11.33
N ILE A 6 -3.16 12.70 -10.25
CA ILE A 6 -1.97 11.87 -10.31
C ILE A 6 -2.12 10.58 -9.50
N ARG A 7 -1.24 9.63 -9.75
CA ARG A 7 -1.05 8.45 -8.91
C ARG A 7 0.37 8.45 -8.30
N SER A 8 0.69 7.42 -7.55
CA SER A 8 1.91 7.32 -6.74
C SER A 8 3.25 7.48 -7.49
N LYS A 9 3.29 7.24 -8.80
CA LYS A 9 4.54 7.28 -9.58
C LYS A 9 4.86 8.65 -10.17
N THR A 10 3.87 9.54 -10.32
CA THR A 10 4.05 10.86 -10.94
C THR A 10 4.55 11.85 -9.90
N LYS A 11 5.71 12.44 -10.15
CA LYS A 11 6.32 13.44 -9.25
C LYS A 11 5.95 14.85 -9.69
N LEU A 12 5.37 15.63 -8.79
CA LEU A 12 5.08 17.05 -8.93
C LEU A 12 6.02 17.86 -8.02
N THR A 13 7.23 18.05 -8.49
CA THR A 13 8.23 18.87 -7.82
C THR A 13 7.92 20.36 -7.99
N SER A 14 8.52 21.23 -7.15
CA SER A 14 8.42 22.69 -7.29
C SER A 14 8.77 23.16 -8.70
N ARG A 15 9.75 22.52 -9.37
CA ARG A 15 10.11 22.82 -10.75
C ARG A 15 8.94 22.64 -11.72
N VAL A 16 8.18 21.55 -11.56
CA VAL A 16 7.01 21.26 -12.40
C VAL A 16 5.85 22.19 -12.06
N LEU A 17 5.60 22.40 -10.76
CA LEU A 17 4.50 23.24 -10.27
C LEU A 17 4.66 24.71 -10.68
N LYS A 18 5.88 25.22 -10.78
CA LYS A 18 6.18 26.59 -11.26
C LYS A 18 5.65 26.85 -12.67
N GLU A 19 5.64 25.85 -13.53
CA GLU A 19 5.14 25.97 -14.91
C GLU A 19 3.60 25.91 -14.97
N ALA A 20 2.95 25.42 -13.92
CA ALA A 20 1.50 25.24 -13.86
C ALA A 20 0.79 26.45 -13.20
N ARG A 21 1.01 27.66 -13.72
CA ARG A 21 0.61 28.93 -13.11
C ARG A 21 -0.88 29.06 -12.75
N ASN A 22 -1.75 28.30 -13.40
CA ASN A 22 -3.20 28.33 -13.16
C ASN A 22 -3.69 27.12 -12.38
N LEU A 23 -2.78 26.34 -11.78
CA LEU A 23 -3.14 25.12 -11.04
C LEU A 23 -3.73 25.52 -9.68
N ILE A 24 -4.93 25.01 -9.39
CA ILE A 24 -5.67 25.28 -8.15
C ILE A 24 -5.71 24.02 -7.27
N VAL A 25 -5.81 22.83 -7.90
CA VAL A 25 -6.04 21.60 -7.18
C VAL A 25 -5.20 20.46 -7.75
N ILE A 26 -4.62 19.68 -6.83
CA ILE A 26 -3.96 18.40 -7.11
C ILE A 26 -4.74 17.29 -6.42
N GLY A 27 -5.23 16.30 -7.18
CA GLY A 27 -5.83 15.08 -6.67
C GLY A 27 -4.83 13.91 -6.73
N CYS A 28 -4.42 13.39 -5.56
CA CYS A 28 -3.60 12.19 -5.46
C CYS A 28 -4.52 10.98 -5.30
N PHE A 29 -4.73 10.20 -6.36
CA PHE A 29 -5.50 8.94 -6.33
C PHE A 29 -4.66 7.81 -5.72
N CYS A 30 -4.15 8.04 -4.50
CA CYS A 30 -3.32 7.15 -3.71
C CYS A 30 -3.30 7.62 -2.25
N ILE A 31 -2.70 6.82 -1.37
CA ILE A 31 -2.61 7.12 0.06
C ILE A 31 -1.56 8.21 0.32
N GLY A 32 -0.34 8.03 -0.20
CA GLY A 32 0.75 8.97 0.03
C GLY A 32 0.67 10.22 -0.82
N THR A 33 1.26 11.30 -0.30
CA THR A 33 1.43 12.60 -0.99
C THR A 33 2.90 12.97 -1.18
N ASN A 34 3.81 12.06 -0.85
CA ASN A 34 5.26 12.26 -0.91
C ASN A 34 5.83 12.54 -2.32
N GLN A 35 5.04 12.32 -3.36
CA GLN A 35 5.34 12.64 -4.75
C GLN A 35 5.04 14.10 -5.12
N VAL A 36 4.38 14.88 -4.23
CA VAL A 36 4.03 16.27 -4.43
C VAL A 36 4.86 17.13 -3.48
N ASP A 37 5.40 18.24 -3.97
CA ASP A 37 6.00 19.27 -3.15
C ASP A 37 4.90 20.05 -2.42
N LEU A 38 4.52 19.54 -1.23
CA LEU A 38 3.43 20.09 -0.42
C LEU A 38 3.73 21.50 0.07
N GLN A 39 5.01 21.79 0.38
CA GLN A 39 5.39 23.11 0.83
C GLN A 39 5.17 24.14 -0.28
N TYR A 40 5.68 23.87 -1.47
CA TYR A 40 5.46 24.75 -2.63
C TYR A 40 3.97 24.91 -2.94
N ALA A 41 3.19 23.83 -2.90
CA ALA A 41 1.75 23.87 -3.15
C ALA A 41 1.04 24.77 -2.13
N ALA A 42 1.34 24.65 -0.85
CA ALA A 42 0.75 25.47 0.21
C ALA A 42 1.10 26.95 0.06
N GLU A 43 2.36 27.28 -0.23
CA GLU A 43 2.84 28.67 -0.43
C GLU A 43 2.16 29.34 -1.62
N HIS A 44 1.71 28.57 -2.61
CA HIS A 44 1.10 29.08 -3.84
C HIS A 44 -0.43 28.87 -3.91
N GLY A 45 -1.06 28.49 -2.80
CA GLY A 45 -2.51 28.33 -2.73
C GLY A 45 -3.07 27.15 -3.53
N ILE A 46 -2.25 26.13 -3.80
CA ILE A 46 -2.66 24.92 -4.51
C ILE A 46 -3.14 23.88 -3.48
N ALA A 47 -4.43 23.54 -3.51
CA ALA A 47 -4.99 22.51 -2.65
C ALA A 47 -4.55 21.11 -3.08
N VAL A 48 -4.14 20.27 -2.12
CA VAL A 48 -3.73 18.87 -2.38
C VAL A 48 -4.63 17.92 -1.61
N PHE A 49 -5.30 17.03 -2.34
CA PHE A 49 -6.17 16.01 -1.78
C PHE A 49 -5.61 14.62 -2.09
N ASN A 50 -5.79 13.69 -1.16
CA ASN A 50 -5.44 12.29 -1.34
C ASN A 50 -6.62 11.38 -1.01
N SER A 51 -6.47 10.08 -1.27
CA SER A 51 -7.46 9.05 -0.98
C SER A 51 -6.88 8.02 0.00
N PRO A 52 -6.83 8.34 1.31
CA PRO A 52 -6.05 7.56 2.28
C PRO A 52 -6.65 6.18 2.59
N PHE A 53 -7.97 5.99 2.40
CA PHE A 53 -8.66 4.78 2.85
C PHE A 53 -9.13 3.85 1.72
N SER A 54 -9.01 4.25 0.45
CA SER A 54 -9.62 3.53 -0.67
C SER A 54 -9.07 2.12 -0.92
N ASN A 55 -7.86 1.82 -0.46
CA ASN A 55 -7.19 0.53 -0.70
C ASN A 55 -6.74 -0.19 0.59
N SER A 56 -7.11 0.32 1.75
CA SER A 56 -6.63 -0.18 3.04
C SER A 56 -7.00 -1.64 3.26
N ARG A 57 -8.26 -1.98 3.02
CA ARG A 57 -8.76 -3.34 3.21
C ARG A 57 -8.08 -4.35 2.28
N SER A 58 -7.95 -4.00 0.99
CA SER A 58 -7.29 -4.88 0.00
C SER A 58 -5.84 -5.18 0.38
N VAL A 59 -5.12 -4.17 0.89
CA VAL A 59 -3.74 -4.35 1.35
C VAL A 59 -3.70 -5.23 2.60
N ALA A 60 -4.58 -5.01 3.57
CA ALA A 60 -4.63 -5.80 4.78
C ALA A 60 -4.92 -7.28 4.50
N GLU A 61 -5.91 -7.56 3.66
CA GLU A 61 -6.26 -8.93 3.25
C GLU A 61 -5.09 -9.61 2.53
N LEU A 62 -4.42 -8.92 1.61
CA LEU A 62 -3.27 -9.46 0.90
C LEU A 62 -2.11 -9.79 1.85
N VAL A 63 -1.77 -8.89 2.76
CA VAL A 63 -0.69 -9.08 3.74
C VAL A 63 -0.98 -10.29 4.64
N ILE A 64 -2.20 -10.45 5.12
CA ILE A 64 -2.58 -11.63 5.91
C ILE A 64 -2.46 -12.91 5.07
N ALA A 65 -2.91 -12.88 3.82
CA ALA A 65 -2.79 -14.03 2.93
C ALA A 65 -1.33 -14.41 2.68
N GLU A 66 -0.45 -13.42 2.47
CA GLU A 66 0.99 -13.63 2.28
C GLU A 66 1.64 -14.21 3.54
N ILE A 67 1.30 -13.71 4.73
CA ILE A 67 1.81 -14.23 6.01
C ILE A 67 1.43 -15.72 6.16
N ILE A 68 0.18 -16.06 5.88
CA ILE A 68 -0.28 -17.46 5.98
C ILE A 68 0.42 -18.31 4.92
N ALA A 69 0.51 -17.83 3.68
CA ALA A 69 1.16 -18.54 2.59
C ALA A 69 2.63 -18.85 2.89
N LEU A 70 3.36 -17.88 3.44
CA LEU A 70 4.75 -18.05 3.85
C LEU A 70 4.87 -19.00 5.05
N ALA A 71 4.06 -18.81 6.09
CA ALA A 71 4.08 -19.65 7.27
C ALA A 71 3.77 -21.11 6.97
N ARG A 72 2.98 -21.39 5.94
CA ARG A 72 2.58 -22.72 5.50
C ARG A 72 3.38 -23.23 4.29
N GLN A 73 4.36 -22.48 3.80
CA GLN A 73 5.18 -22.81 2.62
C GLN A 73 4.32 -23.11 1.37
N LEU A 74 3.22 -22.38 1.19
CA LEU A 74 2.27 -22.66 0.10
C LEU A 74 2.92 -22.54 -1.28
N GLY A 75 3.78 -21.54 -1.51
CA GLY A 75 4.50 -21.36 -2.75
C GLY A 75 5.40 -22.54 -3.11
N ASP A 76 6.19 -22.98 -2.14
CA ASP A 76 7.11 -24.11 -2.33
C ASP A 76 6.36 -25.41 -2.63
N ARG A 77 5.29 -25.67 -1.87
CA ARG A 77 4.43 -26.86 -2.11
C ARG A 77 3.75 -26.80 -3.47
N SER A 78 3.31 -25.62 -3.89
CA SER A 78 2.71 -25.44 -5.20
C SER A 78 3.72 -25.73 -6.33
N MET A 79 4.95 -25.19 -6.22
CA MET A 79 6.00 -25.46 -7.20
C MET A 79 6.38 -26.94 -7.27
N GLU A 80 6.53 -27.61 -6.12
CA GLU A 80 6.79 -29.05 -6.06
C GLU A 80 5.72 -29.87 -6.76
N MET A 81 4.46 -29.57 -6.49
CA MET A 81 3.32 -30.25 -7.13
C MET A 81 3.31 -30.06 -8.64
N HIS A 82 3.56 -28.83 -9.12
CA HIS A 82 3.66 -28.58 -10.56
C HIS A 82 4.87 -29.27 -11.20
N GLY A 83 5.92 -29.49 -10.42
CA GLY A 83 7.08 -30.29 -10.82
C GLY A 83 6.87 -31.80 -10.73
N GLY A 84 5.67 -32.28 -10.39
CA GLY A 84 5.34 -33.70 -10.24
C GLY A 84 5.83 -34.33 -8.94
N THR A 85 6.26 -33.53 -7.96
CA THR A 85 6.75 -34.02 -6.67
C THR A 85 5.70 -33.88 -5.58
N TRP A 86 5.27 -34.99 -4.99
CA TRP A 86 4.38 -35.01 -3.84
C TRP A 86 5.18 -35.08 -2.55
N ASN A 87 5.25 -33.98 -1.82
CA ASN A 87 5.97 -33.89 -0.56
C ASN A 87 5.03 -33.52 0.59
N LYS A 88 4.48 -34.51 1.27
CA LYS A 88 3.58 -34.34 2.41
C LYS A 88 4.37 -34.19 3.71
N VAL A 89 5.04 -33.06 3.90
CA VAL A 89 5.77 -32.72 5.12
C VAL A 89 5.33 -31.39 5.68
N SER A 90 5.35 -31.26 7.00
CA SER A 90 5.04 -30.03 7.73
C SER A 90 6.26 -29.42 8.41
N VAL A 91 7.46 -29.90 8.09
CA VAL A 91 8.72 -29.38 8.63
C VAL A 91 8.86 -27.91 8.27
N LYS A 92 9.14 -27.07 9.27
CA LYS A 92 9.23 -25.60 9.14
C LYS A 92 7.93 -24.91 8.70
N CYS A 93 6.80 -25.59 8.79
CA CYS A 93 5.50 -24.94 8.66
C CYS A 93 5.00 -24.51 10.05
N TRP A 94 4.37 -23.36 10.11
CA TRP A 94 3.88 -22.75 11.34
C TRP A 94 2.42 -22.37 11.21
N GLU A 95 1.69 -22.47 12.32
CA GLU A 95 0.37 -21.86 12.44
C GLU A 95 0.54 -20.40 12.91
N ILE A 96 -0.27 -19.50 12.38
CA ILE A 96 -0.23 -18.09 12.78
C ILE A 96 -1.00 -17.83 14.08
N ARG A 97 -1.84 -18.77 14.49
CA ARG A 97 -2.60 -18.68 15.74
C ARG A 97 -1.67 -18.45 16.92
N GLY A 98 -1.99 -17.46 17.74
CA GLY A 98 -1.21 -17.11 18.93
C GLY A 98 0.14 -16.44 18.64
N LYS A 99 0.42 -16.08 17.39
CA LYS A 99 1.60 -15.29 17.03
C LYS A 99 1.31 -13.80 17.07
N THR A 100 2.32 -13.00 17.38
CA THR A 100 2.24 -11.56 17.38
C THR A 100 2.79 -11.03 16.06
N LEU A 101 2.01 -10.22 15.36
CA LEU A 101 2.44 -9.51 14.17
C LEU A 101 2.90 -8.11 14.56
N GLY A 102 4.19 -7.83 14.36
CA GLY A 102 4.75 -6.49 14.49
C GLY A 102 4.71 -5.75 13.15
N THR A 103 4.08 -4.57 13.11
CA THR A 103 4.13 -3.70 11.93
C THR A 103 4.96 -2.47 12.27
N PRO A 104 6.15 -2.29 11.67
CA PRO A 104 7.02 -1.14 11.97
C PRO A 104 6.48 0.17 11.39
N VAL A 105 5.44 0.09 10.56
CA VAL A 105 4.76 1.24 9.97
C VAL A 105 3.38 1.34 10.59
N LEU A 106 3.13 2.44 11.32
CA LEU A 106 1.80 2.78 11.82
C LEU A 106 0.93 3.20 10.64
N PHE A 107 0.43 2.23 9.87
CA PHE A 107 -0.63 2.51 8.93
C PHE A 107 -1.96 2.50 9.70
N GLU A 108 -2.74 3.56 9.60
CA GLU A 108 -4.13 3.64 10.05
C GLU A 108 -5.02 2.50 9.51
N VAL A 109 -4.51 1.79 8.50
CA VAL A 109 -5.10 0.63 7.84
C VAL A 109 -5.47 -0.50 8.81
N TRP A 110 -4.70 -0.67 9.89
CA TRP A 110 -4.84 -1.82 10.78
C TRP A 110 -5.81 -1.61 11.94
N SER A 111 -6.13 -0.38 12.28
CA SER A 111 -6.90 -0.09 13.48
C SER A 111 -8.42 -0.20 13.31
N ARG A 112 -8.95 -0.14 12.09
CA ARG A 112 -10.40 -0.15 11.84
C ARG A 112 -10.94 -1.46 11.28
N ASP A 113 -10.19 -2.18 10.46
CA ASP A 113 -10.74 -3.28 9.67
C ASP A 113 -10.32 -4.69 10.11
N LEU A 114 -9.26 -4.83 10.91
CA LEU A 114 -8.77 -6.14 11.38
C LEU A 114 -9.39 -6.63 12.69
N PHE A 115 -10.00 -5.77 13.47
CA PHE A 115 -10.61 -6.14 14.75
C PHE A 115 -12.12 -6.42 14.67
N SER A 116 -12.70 -6.47 13.49
CA SER A 116 -14.13 -6.77 13.27
C SER A 116 -14.38 -8.21 12.78
N TRP A 117 -13.44 -9.14 13.01
CA TRP A 117 -13.62 -10.57 12.71
C TRP A 117 -13.66 -11.39 13.98
#